data_f7e76d88654a47cd6c9366a7ab752300
#
_entry.id   f7e76d88654a47cd6c9366a7ab752300
#
_cell.length_a   1.000
_cell.length_b   1.000
_cell.length_c   1.000
_cell.angle_alpha   90.00
_cell.angle_beta   90.00
_cell.angle_gamma   90.00
#
_symmetry.space_group_name_H-M   'P 1'
#
loop_
_entity.id
_entity.type
_entity.pdbx_description
1 polymer ?
#
loop_
_entity_poly.entity_id
_entity_poly.type
_entity_poly.pdbx_seq_one_letter_code
_entity_poly.pdbx_strand_id
1 'polypeptide(L)'
;GEYTDKVNLALANNEINLLWTASWEAVIGTNDLVPKNAVYDITELLPGTALYESMDEGQWEATKYNGKHYFIPVYKDNVEGYNFMFRKALVDQFQWDVESVKTLADIEPMLIQAKEAGIKYPYLTQKTSMFYRWNIDKFDFFTADASTNFFAVDRATNEVVNVLATADYVD
;
A
#
# COMPACT_ATOMS: atom_id res chain seq x y z
N GLY A 1 -7.29 -13.39 -14.80
CA GLY A 1 -8.01 -12.68 -15.86
C GLY A 1 -7.20 -12.59 -17.13
N GLU A 2 -7.71 -12.01 -18.18
CA GLU A 2 -7.11 -11.99 -19.53
C GLU A 2 -5.63 -11.52 -19.57
N TYR A 3 -5.26 -10.53 -18.75
CA TYR A 3 -3.88 -10.07 -18.62
C TYR A 3 -2.95 -11.18 -18.11
N THR A 4 -3.32 -11.82 -17.03
CA THR A 4 -2.53 -12.89 -16.39
C THR A 4 -2.34 -14.08 -17.35
N ASP A 5 -3.40 -14.46 -18.07
CA ASP A 5 -3.35 -15.57 -19.02
C ASP A 5 -2.40 -15.26 -20.19
N LYS A 6 -2.46 -14.03 -20.71
CA LYS A 6 -1.53 -13.55 -21.75
C LYS A 6 -0.08 -13.51 -21.28
N VAL A 7 0.16 -13.04 -20.07
CA VAL A 7 1.53 -13.00 -19.49
C VAL A 7 2.07 -14.41 -19.31
N ASN A 8 1.29 -15.35 -18.79
CA ASN A 8 1.74 -16.75 -18.64
C ASN A 8 2.07 -17.39 -19.98
N LEU A 9 1.28 -17.13 -21.02
CA LEU A 9 1.55 -17.64 -22.37
C LEU A 9 2.85 -17.05 -22.93
N ALA A 10 3.04 -15.74 -22.79
CA ALA A 10 4.23 -15.04 -23.27
C ALA A 10 5.50 -15.47 -22.50
N LEU A 11 5.39 -15.74 -21.18
CA LEU A 11 6.49 -16.34 -20.40
C LEU A 11 6.83 -17.75 -20.89
N ALA A 12 5.83 -18.59 -21.13
CA ALA A 12 6.03 -19.93 -21.64
C ALA A 12 6.69 -19.97 -23.02
N ASN A 13 6.46 -18.93 -23.84
CA ASN A 13 7.04 -18.77 -25.16
C ASN A 13 8.38 -18.03 -25.19
N ASN A 14 8.92 -17.61 -24.01
CA ASN A 14 10.11 -16.77 -23.88
C ASN A 14 10.00 -15.41 -24.66
N GLU A 15 8.82 -14.82 -24.66
CA GLU A 15 8.55 -13.56 -25.37
C GLU A 15 8.75 -12.33 -24.47
N ILE A 16 8.97 -12.53 -23.15
CA ILE A 16 9.11 -11.45 -22.16
C ILE A 16 10.55 -11.39 -21.66
N ASN A 17 11.19 -10.24 -21.84
CA ASN A 17 12.53 -9.98 -21.31
C ASN A 17 12.51 -9.25 -19.96
N LEU A 18 11.46 -8.44 -19.70
CA LEU A 18 11.28 -7.70 -18.47
C LEU A 18 9.78 -7.68 -18.13
N LEU A 19 9.44 -8.03 -16.91
CA LEU A 19 8.06 -8.08 -16.41
C LEU A 19 7.96 -7.30 -15.12
N TRP A 20 6.93 -6.46 -14.99
CA TRP A 20 6.53 -5.94 -13.71
C TRP A 20 5.77 -7.02 -12.92
N THR A 21 6.13 -7.19 -11.65
CA THR A 21 5.44 -8.10 -10.75
C THR A 21 5.39 -7.53 -9.33
N ALA A 22 4.62 -8.18 -8.46
CA ALA A 22 4.55 -7.84 -7.05
C ALA A 22 4.25 -9.08 -6.21
N SER A 23 4.59 -9.04 -4.92
CA SER A 23 4.40 -10.17 -4.00
C SER A 23 2.93 -10.60 -3.83
N TRP A 24 1.99 -9.69 -4.06
CA TRP A 24 0.54 -9.94 -3.95
C TRP A 24 -0.10 -10.50 -5.24
N GLU A 25 0.64 -10.57 -6.34
CA GLU A 25 0.14 -11.19 -7.56
C GLU A 25 0.08 -12.71 -7.42
N ALA A 26 -1.10 -13.28 -7.64
CA ALA A 26 -1.36 -14.69 -7.33
C ALA A 26 -0.73 -15.68 -8.31
N VAL A 27 -0.48 -15.27 -9.57
CA VAL A 27 -0.06 -16.17 -10.66
C VAL A 27 1.26 -15.76 -11.30
N ILE A 28 1.56 -14.47 -11.26
CA ILE A 28 2.81 -13.89 -11.76
C ILE A 28 3.56 -13.18 -10.63
N GLY A 29 3.29 -13.56 -9.39
CA GLY A 29 3.93 -13.01 -8.22
C GLY A 29 5.37 -13.48 -8.04
N THR A 30 6.11 -12.78 -7.23
CA THR A 30 7.51 -13.12 -6.94
C THR A 30 7.63 -14.54 -6.39
N ASN A 31 6.69 -14.97 -5.54
CA ASN A 31 6.65 -16.30 -4.94
C ASN A 31 6.22 -17.41 -5.93
N ASP A 32 5.71 -17.07 -7.09
CA ASP A 32 5.27 -18.00 -8.12
C ASP A 32 6.32 -18.15 -9.24
N LEU A 33 6.94 -17.05 -9.65
CA LEU A 33 7.87 -17.03 -10.79
C LEU A 33 9.19 -17.74 -10.51
N VAL A 34 9.75 -17.61 -9.30
CA VAL A 34 11.03 -18.25 -8.95
C VAL A 34 10.92 -19.78 -8.91
N PRO A 35 9.94 -20.41 -8.25
CA PRO A 35 9.78 -21.86 -8.27
C PRO A 35 9.52 -22.44 -9.66
N LYS A 36 8.95 -21.65 -10.57
CA LYS A 36 8.71 -22.04 -11.97
C LYS A 36 9.92 -21.88 -12.86
N ASN A 37 11.05 -21.38 -12.34
CA ASN A 37 12.23 -21.00 -13.12
C ASN A 37 11.91 -20.01 -14.28
N ALA A 38 10.92 -19.15 -14.06
CA ALA A 38 10.49 -18.15 -15.03
C ALA A 38 11.29 -16.84 -14.98
N VAL A 39 12.24 -16.74 -14.06
CA VAL A 39 13.10 -15.57 -13.84
C VAL A 39 14.54 -16.00 -13.59
N TYR A 40 15.50 -15.16 -14.00
CA TYR A 40 16.92 -15.40 -13.81
C TYR A 40 17.40 -14.98 -12.43
N ASP A 41 18.37 -15.76 -11.88
CA ASP A 41 19.18 -15.32 -10.76
C ASP A 41 20.14 -14.22 -11.24
N ILE A 42 19.95 -13.00 -10.77
CA ILE A 42 20.75 -11.83 -11.15
C ILE A 42 21.73 -11.41 -10.06
N THR A 43 21.92 -12.22 -9.02
CA THR A 43 22.72 -11.90 -7.83
C THR A 43 24.13 -11.45 -8.22
N GLU A 44 24.80 -12.20 -9.10
CA GLU A 44 26.18 -11.90 -9.50
C GLU A 44 26.28 -10.80 -10.58
N LEU A 45 25.15 -10.38 -11.16
CA LEU A 45 25.11 -9.36 -12.20
C LEU A 45 24.92 -7.95 -11.65
N LEU A 46 24.52 -7.81 -10.40
CA LEU A 46 24.16 -6.53 -9.78
C LEU A 46 25.37 -5.73 -9.24
N PRO A 47 26.36 -6.35 -8.55
CA PRO A 47 27.43 -5.60 -7.92
C PRO A 47 28.22 -4.73 -8.92
N GLY A 48 28.47 -3.47 -8.52
CA GLY A 48 29.22 -2.51 -9.35
C GLY A 48 28.41 -1.91 -10.51
N THR A 49 27.11 -2.19 -10.58
CA THR A 49 26.23 -1.52 -11.55
C THR A 49 25.65 -0.23 -10.97
N ALA A 50 25.48 0.80 -11.80
CA ALA A 50 24.84 2.05 -11.38
C ALA A 50 23.42 1.82 -10.83
N LEU A 51 22.72 0.80 -11.34
CA LEU A 51 21.40 0.41 -10.83
C LEU A 51 21.49 -0.08 -9.38
N TYR A 52 22.44 -0.95 -9.06
CA TYR A 52 22.60 -1.48 -7.71
C TYR A 52 22.98 -0.38 -6.73
N GLU A 53 23.89 0.51 -7.14
CA GLU A 53 24.37 1.63 -6.34
C GLU A 53 23.34 2.76 -6.16
N SER A 54 22.29 2.79 -6.97
CA SER A 54 21.24 3.84 -6.92
C SER A 54 20.17 3.62 -5.86
N MET A 55 20.15 2.45 -5.22
CA MET A 55 19.12 2.06 -4.25
C MET A 55 19.74 1.66 -2.93
N ASP A 56 19.01 1.87 -1.85
CA ASP A 56 19.44 1.48 -0.50
C ASP A 56 19.54 -0.04 -0.35
N GLU A 57 20.50 -0.50 0.45
CA GLU A 57 20.69 -1.92 0.75
C GLU A 57 19.42 -2.59 1.26
N GLY A 58 18.64 -1.90 2.10
CA GLY A 58 17.37 -2.42 2.62
C GLY A 58 16.33 -2.73 1.53
N GLN A 59 16.32 -1.97 0.43
CA GLN A 59 15.42 -2.23 -0.71
C GLN A 59 15.83 -3.52 -1.44
N TRP A 60 17.14 -3.74 -1.60
CA TRP A 60 17.65 -4.97 -2.19
C TRP A 60 17.42 -6.18 -1.30
N GLU A 61 17.66 -6.06 0.01
CA GLU A 61 17.40 -7.14 0.98
C GLU A 61 15.93 -7.56 1.00
N ALA A 62 15.02 -6.58 0.93
CA ALA A 62 13.57 -6.83 0.93
C ALA A 62 13.07 -7.59 -0.31
N THR A 63 13.83 -7.59 -1.41
CA THR A 63 13.46 -8.28 -2.66
C THR A 63 14.16 -9.63 -2.86
N LYS A 64 15.02 -10.05 -1.92
CA LYS A 64 15.64 -11.37 -1.98
C LYS A 64 14.63 -12.50 -1.84
N TYR A 65 14.81 -13.52 -2.64
CA TYR A 65 14.10 -14.79 -2.52
C TYR A 65 15.12 -15.89 -2.20
N ASN A 66 14.99 -16.50 -1.03
CA ASN A 66 15.96 -17.50 -0.55
C ASN A 66 17.44 -17.03 -0.61
N GLY A 67 17.69 -15.77 -0.25
CA GLY A 67 19.02 -15.16 -0.20
C GLY A 67 19.58 -14.71 -1.56
N LYS A 68 18.81 -14.81 -2.63
CA LYS A 68 19.22 -14.46 -3.99
C LYS A 68 18.36 -13.37 -4.59
N HIS A 69 18.92 -12.62 -5.52
CA HIS A 69 18.22 -11.58 -6.27
C HIS A 69 17.66 -12.13 -7.59
N TYR A 70 16.36 -12.09 -7.74
CA TYR A 70 15.63 -12.40 -8.98
C TYR A 70 14.85 -11.19 -9.49
N PHE A 71 14.73 -10.16 -8.65
CA PHE A 71 13.88 -9.00 -8.88
C PHE A 71 14.66 -7.72 -8.62
N ILE A 72 14.32 -6.70 -9.39
CA ILE A 72 14.81 -5.34 -9.19
C ILE A 72 13.74 -4.59 -8.41
N PRO A 73 14.07 -3.99 -7.24
CA PRO A 73 13.13 -3.16 -6.50
C PRO A 73 12.58 -2.04 -7.37
N VAL A 74 11.31 -1.70 -7.19
CA VAL A 74 10.76 -0.50 -7.82
C VAL A 74 11.24 0.71 -7.02
N TYR A 75 12.01 1.59 -7.65
CA TYR A 75 12.41 2.85 -7.04
C TYR A 75 11.19 3.75 -6.85
N LYS A 76 10.88 4.06 -5.61
CA LYS A 76 9.85 5.04 -5.24
C LYS A 76 10.17 5.64 -3.88
N ASP A 77 9.54 6.75 -3.57
CA ASP A 77 9.63 7.33 -2.23
C ASP A 77 9.11 6.35 -1.18
N ASN A 78 9.84 6.23 -0.07
CA ASN A 78 9.51 5.34 1.03
C ASN A 78 8.43 5.91 1.96
N VAL A 79 7.89 7.07 1.61
CA VAL A 79 6.85 7.76 2.38
C VAL A 79 5.56 7.77 1.59
N GLU A 80 4.50 7.27 2.19
CA GLU A 80 3.15 7.34 1.64
C GLU A 80 2.30 8.23 2.55
N GLY A 81 1.75 9.31 1.98
CA GLY A 81 0.84 10.20 2.68
C GLY A 81 -0.61 9.76 2.48
N TYR A 82 -1.37 9.72 3.56
CA TYR A 82 -2.82 9.57 3.48
C TYR A 82 -3.47 10.94 3.59
N ASN A 83 -4.33 11.26 2.63
CA ASN A 83 -4.92 12.58 2.54
C ASN A 83 -6.42 12.50 2.31
N PHE A 84 -7.15 13.47 2.85
CA PHE A 84 -8.52 13.72 2.42
C PHE A 84 -8.51 14.59 1.19
N MET A 85 -9.29 14.19 0.20
CA MET A 85 -9.56 15.00 -0.96
C MET A 85 -10.94 15.62 -0.82
N PHE A 86 -10.99 16.95 -0.74
CA PHE A 86 -12.23 17.69 -0.73
C PHE A 86 -12.62 18.08 -2.15
N ARG A 87 -13.89 17.90 -2.49
CA ARG A 87 -14.41 18.35 -3.77
C ARG A 87 -14.44 19.87 -3.80
N LYS A 88 -13.59 20.49 -4.62
CA LYS A 88 -13.43 21.94 -4.67
C LYS A 88 -14.75 22.71 -4.77
N ALA A 89 -15.69 22.26 -5.62
CA ALA A 89 -16.98 22.89 -5.76
C ALA A 89 -17.79 22.97 -4.44
N LEU A 90 -17.64 21.99 -3.55
CA LEU A 90 -18.29 22.01 -2.24
C LEU A 90 -17.53 22.90 -1.25
N VAL A 91 -16.20 22.89 -1.32
CA VAL A 91 -15.37 23.81 -0.52
C VAL A 91 -15.76 25.26 -0.83
N ASP A 92 -15.83 25.60 -2.11
CA ASP A 92 -16.20 26.94 -2.55
C ASP A 92 -17.66 27.29 -2.18
N GLN A 93 -18.59 26.36 -2.37
CA GLN A 93 -20.02 26.55 -2.09
C GLN A 93 -20.29 26.79 -0.61
N PHE A 94 -19.65 26.00 0.25
CA PHE A 94 -19.88 26.03 1.69
C PHE A 94 -18.86 26.84 2.46
N GLN A 95 -17.86 27.39 1.75
CA GLN A 95 -16.76 28.18 2.34
C GLN A 95 -16.02 27.40 3.44
N TRP A 96 -15.77 26.12 3.20
CA TRP A 96 -15.06 25.27 4.15
C TRP A 96 -13.59 25.69 4.27
N ASP A 97 -13.14 25.90 5.49
CA ASP A 97 -11.72 26.07 5.80
C ASP A 97 -11.06 24.69 5.95
N VAL A 98 -10.67 24.12 4.81
CA VAL A 98 -10.05 22.78 4.77
C VAL A 98 -8.64 22.75 5.35
N GLU A 99 -7.99 23.92 5.45
CA GLU A 99 -6.65 24.03 6.01
C GLU A 99 -6.64 23.93 7.54
N SER A 100 -7.77 24.26 8.17
CA SER A 100 -7.95 24.12 9.62
C SER A 100 -8.18 22.69 10.07
N VAL A 101 -8.49 21.76 9.14
CA VAL A 101 -8.77 20.35 9.46
C VAL A 101 -7.51 19.67 9.99
N LYS A 102 -7.59 19.15 11.23
CA LYS A 102 -6.51 18.39 11.89
C LYS A 102 -6.95 17.02 12.35
N THR A 103 -8.24 16.83 12.58
CA THR A 103 -8.84 15.61 13.12
C THR A 103 -10.05 15.18 12.31
N LEU A 104 -10.53 13.97 12.54
CA LEU A 104 -11.79 13.48 11.97
C LEU A 104 -12.99 14.29 12.45
N ALA A 105 -12.98 14.72 13.69
CA ALA A 105 -14.04 15.53 14.26
C ALA A 105 -14.21 16.88 13.53
N ASP A 106 -13.14 17.42 12.95
CA ASP A 106 -13.21 18.66 12.17
C ASP A 106 -13.91 18.46 10.83
N ILE A 107 -13.92 17.23 10.30
CA ILE A 107 -14.56 16.89 9.01
C ILE A 107 -16.07 16.63 9.20
N GLU A 108 -16.49 16.12 10.33
CA GLU A 108 -17.87 15.72 10.58
C GLU A 108 -18.90 16.82 10.28
N PRO A 109 -18.74 18.08 10.72
CA PRO A 109 -19.67 19.15 10.38
C PRO A 109 -19.77 19.39 8.87
N MET A 110 -18.68 19.26 8.12
CA MET A 110 -18.66 19.41 6.67
C MET A 110 -19.46 18.28 5.99
N LEU A 111 -19.35 17.06 6.50
CA LEU A 111 -20.11 15.91 5.98
C LEU A 111 -21.59 16.05 6.26
N ILE A 112 -21.97 16.53 7.46
CA ILE A 112 -23.35 16.81 7.82
C ILE A 112 -23.95 17.86 6.89
N GLN A 113 -23.26 18.98 6.70
CA GLN A 113 -23.69 20.06 5.80
C GLN A 113 -23.86 19.57 4.36
N ALA A 114 -22.93 18.77 3.85
CA ALA A 114 -23.03 18.17 2.53
C ALA A 114 -24.25 17.25 2.41
N LYS A 115 -24.53 16.46 3.45
CA LYS A 115 -25.70 15.57 3.49
C LYS A 115 -27.01 16.34 3.50
N GLU A 116 -27.10 17.39 4.30
CA GLU A 116 -28.28 18.30 4.35
C GLU A 116 -28.52 19.00 3.02
N ALA A 117 -27.45 19.32 2.28
CA ALA A 117 -27.54 19.85 0.92
C ALA A 117 -27.91 18.83 -0.17
N GLY A 118 -28.22 17.58 0.23
CA GLY A 118 -28.69 16.54 -0.68
C GLY A 118 -27.60 15.69 -1.31
N ILE A 119 -26.34 15.80 -0.86
CA ILE A 119 -25.28 14.90 -1.32
C ILE A 119 -25.52 13.50 -0.73
N LYS A 120 -25.83 12.54 -1.59
CA LYS A 120 -26.21 11.18 -1.17
C LYS A 120 -25.10 10.45 -0.41
N TYR A 121 -23.85 10.66 -0.82
CA TYR A 121 -22.65 10.05 -0.25
C TYR A 121 -21.62 11.15 0.04
N PRO A 122 -21.73 11.82 1.20
CA PRO A 122 -20.82 12.91 1.57
C PRO A 122 -19.37 12.45 1.74
N TYR A 123 -19.19 11.22 2.16
CA TYR A 123 -17.90 10.59 2.33
C TYR A 123 -17.78 9.34 1.45
N LEU A 124 -16.69 9.27 0.70
CA LEU A 124 -16.33 8.11 -0.13
C LEU A 124 -14.98 7.59 0.30
N THR A 125 -14.93 6.33 0.68
CA THR A 125 -13.69 5.63 1.04
C THR A 125 -13.45 4.43 0.14
N GLN A 126 -12.22 3.95 0.15
CA GLN A 126 -11.89 2.69 -0.49
C GLN A 126 -12.49 1.51 0.27
N LYS A 127 -12.56 0.35 -0.39
CA LYS A 127 -13.05 -0.90 0.18
C LYS A 127 -12.26 -1.36 1.41
N THR A 128 -10.98 -1.04 1.47
CA THR A 128 -10.09 -1.39 2.59
C THR A 128 -10.37 -0.52 3.80
N SER A 129 -10.20 -1.09 4.99
CA SER A 129 -10.43 -0.40 6.26
C SER A 129 -9.66 0.90 6.36
N MET A 130 -10.37 1.97 6.71
CA MET A 130 -9.75 3.27 7.01
C MET A 130 -9.08 3.29 8.37
N PHE A 131 -9.45 2.39 9.28
CA PHE A 131 -8.90 2.31 10.63
C PHE A 131 -7.36 2.29 10.66
N TYR A 132 -6.75 1.45 9.83
CA TYR A 132 -5.31 1.39 9.68
C TYR A 132 -4.69 2.75 9.35
N ARG A 133 -5.29 3.48 8.42
CA ARG A 133 -4.76 4.76 7.92
C ARG A 133 -4.89 5.89 8.94
N TRP A 134 -5.88 5.80 9.82
CA TRP A 134 -6.13 6.78 10.87
C TRP A 134 -5.27 6.59 12.12
N ASN A 135 -4.88 5.36 12.39
CA ASN A 135 -4.17 5.00 13.60
C ASN A 135 -2.72 4.58 13.33
N ILE A 136 -2.16 5.01 12.20
CA ILE A 136 -0.76 4.74 11.84
C ILE A 136 0.24 5.42 12.79
N ASP A 137 -0.16 6.45 13.49
CA ASP A 137 0.62 7.12 14.54
C ASP A 137 0.63 6.35 15.86
N LYS A 138 -0.40 5.54 16.12
CA LYS A 138 -0.55 4.75 17.34
C LYS A 138 0.01 3.34 17.21
N PHE A 139 -0.11 2.74 16.02
CA PHE A 139 0.16 1.32 15.80
C PHE A 139 1.16 1.09 14.67
N ASP A 140 2.12 0.21 14.91
CA ASP A 140 2.98 -0.38 13.88
C ASP A 140 2.37 -1.69 13.39
N PHE A 141 1.72 -1.65 12.24
CA PHE A 141 1.07 -2.81 11.64
C PHE A 141 2.08 -3.76 10.99
N PHE A 142 1.89 -5.06 11.15
CA PHE A 142 2.80 -6.07 10.61
C PHE A 142 2.79 -6.16 9.08
N THR A 143 1.76 -5.68 8.43
CA THR A 143 1.68 -5.60 6.97
C THR A 143 1.06 -4.29 6.52
N ALA A 144 1.43 -3.85 5.32
CA ALA A 144 0.82 -2.69 4.68
C ALA A 144 -0.63 -2.94 4.23
N ASP A 145 -1.06 -4.19 4.15
CA ASP A 145 -2.45 -4.56 3.82
C ASP A 145 -3.27 -4.76 5.10
N ALA A 146 -3.84 -3.68 5.57
CA ALA A 146 -4.71 -3.67 6.74
C ALA A 146 -6.05 -4.40 6.53
N SER A 147 -6.36 -4.85 5.33
CA SER A 147 -7.60 -5.60 5.08
C SER A 147 -7.56 -7.01 5.64
N THR A 148 -6.36 -7.52 5.96
CA THR A 148 -6.15 -8.91 6.40
C THR A 148 -5.38 -9.03 7.71
N ASN A 149 -4.81 -7.94 8.22
CA ASN A 149 -3.98 -7.97 9.41
C ASN A 149 -4.55 -7.10 10.52
N PHE A 150 -5.01 -7.77 11.55
CA PHE A 150 -5.62 -7.14 12.73
C PHE A 150 -4.65 -7.08 13.92
N PHE A 151 -3.38 -7.39 13.72
CA PHE A 151 -2.36 -7.32 14.74
C PHE A 151 -1.36 -6.21 14.43
N ALA A 152 -0.98 -5.48 15.46
CA ALA A 152 0.01 -4.43 15.39
C ALA A 152 0.77 -4.34 16.71
N VAL A 153 1.89 -3.62 16.71
CA VAL A 153 2.55 -3.20 17.93
C VAL A 153 1.97 -1.84 18.33
N ASP A 154 1.44 -1.76 19.54
CA ASP A 154 1.07 -0.48 20.16
C ASP A 154 2.35 0.27 20.52
N ARG A 155 2.54 1.45 19.94
CA ARG A 155 3.76 2.25 20.13
C ARG A 155 3.91 2.79 21.54
N ALA A 156 2.81 2.95 22.28
CA ALA A 156 2.86 3.46 23.65
C ALA A 156 3.29 2.38 24.66
N THR A 157 2.87 1.13 24.45
CA THR A 157 3.14 0.01 25.36
C THR A 157 4.22 -0.93 24.85
N ASN A 158 4.53 -0.88 23.54
CA ASN A 158 5.41 -1.81 22.84
C ASN A 158 4.93 -3.28 22.91
N GLU A 159 3.61 -3.47 23.00
CA GLU A 159 2.96 -4.77 23.06
C GLU A 159 2.24 -5.09 21.76
N VAL A 160 2.17 -6.38 21.42
CA VAL A 160 1.36 -6.84 20.29
C VAL A 160 -0.10 -6.85 20.71
N VAL A 161 -0.92 -6.14 19.97
CA VAL A 161 -2.34 -6.01 20.23
C VAL A 161 -3.18 -6.48 19.05
N ASN A 162 -4.37 -6.99 19.33
CA ASN A 162 -5.40 -7.14 18.31
C ASN A 162 -6.14 -5.80 18.20
N VAL A 163 -5.89 -5.07 17.14
CA VAL A 163 -6.46 -3.73 16.95
C VAL A 163 -7.98 -3.69 16.90
N LEU A 164 -8.63 -4.79 16.49
CA LEU A 164 -10.10 -4.91 16.51
C LEU A 164 -10.68 -4.94 17.92
N ALA A 165 -9.86 -5.23 18.93
CA ALA A 165 -10.26 -5.27 20.33
C ALA A 165 -9.91 -3.98 21.07
N THR A 166 -9.39 -2.97 20.37
CA THR A 166 -9.08 -1.68 20.98
C THR A 166 -10.29 -0.74 20.94
N ALA A 167 -10.35 0.20 21.90
CA ALA A 167 -11.37 1.25 21.90
C ALA A 167 -11.32 2.10 20.63
N ASP A 168 -10.11 2.38 20.14
CA ASP A 168 -9.90 3.14 18.90
C ASP A 168 -10.56 2.52 17.65
N TYR A 169 -10.88 1.22 17.68
CA TYR A 169 -11.57 0.56 16.57
C TYR A 169 -13.09 0.57 16.73
N VAL A 170 -13.58 0.60 17.97
CA VAL A 170 -15.01 0.45 18.29
C VAL A 170 -15.73 1.80 18.35
N ASP A 171 -15.04 2.85 18.75
CA ASP A 171 -15.55 4.23 18.87
C ASP A 171 -15.48 4.97 17.52
#